data_6b9ec2edd6c990f58bb86342d431f810
#
_entry.id   6b9ec2edd6c990f58bb86342d431f810
#
_cell.length_a   1.000
_cell.length_b   1.000
_cell.length_c   1.000
_cell.angle_alpha   90.00
_cell.angle_beta   90.00
_cell.angle_gamma   90.00
#
_symmetry.space_group_name_H-M   'P 1'
#
loop_
_entity.id
_entity.type
_entity.pdbx_description
1 polymer ?
#
loop_
_entity_poly.entity_id
_entity_poly.type
_entity_poly.pdbx_seq_one_letter_code
_entity_poly.pdbx_strand_id
1 'polypeptide(L)'
;DIVLSAVGVQTNLENLGLEELGIATERGKVIVDDYYKTNVEGVYAIGDIVHGPALAHKASHEAIICVEKFCGLNPEKLNYNNIPGCTYITPEVASVGLTEAKAIAAGYEVKVGKFPFTASGKASAAGNKDGFIKVVFNAANDEWLGCHMVGDNVTEMVATAVLGRE
;
A
#
# COMPACT_ATOMS: atom_id res chain seq x y z
N ASP A 1 1.84 -32.84 -13.89
CA ASP A 1 2.14 -31.52 -13.34
C ASP A 1 0.89 -30.94 -12.67
N ILE A 2 1.09 -30.18 -11.61
CA ILE A 2 0.00 -29.56 -10.85
C ILE A 2 0.21 -28.04 -10.92
N VAL A 3 -0.87 -27.28 -11.19
CA VAL A 3 -0.87 -25.82 -11.15
C VAL A 3 -1.75 -25.36 -9.99
N LEU A 4 -1.18 -24.55 -9.09
CA LEU A 4 -1.91 -23.90 -8.01
C LEU A 4 -2.18 -22.44 -8.41
N SER A 5 -3.47 -22.06 -8.49
CA SER A 5 -3.88 -20.68 -8.66
C SER A 5 -4.38 -20.14 -7.32
N ALA A 6 -3.68 -19.14 -6.78
CA ALA A 6 -3.98 -18.50 -5.50
C ALA A 6 -3.95 -16.97 -5.65
N VAL A 7 -4.67 -16.47 -6.65
CA VAL A 7 -4.68 -15.06 -7.04
C VAL A 7 -5.85 -14.32 -6.43
N GLY A 8 -5.53 -13.34 -5.60
CA GLY A 8 -6.50 -12.46 -4.94
C GLY A 8 -7.15 -13.02 -3.69
N VAL A 9 -7.84 -12.15 -3.00
CA VAL A 9 -8.63 -12.44 -1.81
C VAL A 9 -9.97 -11.72 -1.91
N GLN A 10 -10.99 -12.25 -1.27
CA GLN A 10 -12.29 -11.61 -1.11
C GLN A 10 -12.56 -11.37 0.37
N THR A 11 -13.24 -10.28 0.66
CA THR A 11 -13.71 -9.99 2.02
C THR A 11 -14.82 -10.96 2.39
N ASN A 12 -14.80 -11.43 3.63
CA ASN A 12 -15.89 -12.22 4.18
C ASN A 12 -16.80 -11.29 4.98
N LEU A 13 -17.93 -10.89 4.39
CA LEU A 13 -18.94 -10.03 4.98
C LEU A 13 -20.24 -10.81 5.31
N GLU A 14 -20.25 -12.12 5.07
CA GLU A 14 -21.44 -12.95 5.26
C GLU A 14 -21.81 -13.08 6.74
N ASN A 15 -23.09 -13.01 7.06
CA ASN A 15 -23.65 -13.21 8.41
C ASN A 15 -23.12 -12.22 9.47
N LEU A 16 -22.69 -11.02 9.08
CA LEU A 16 -22.28 -9.96 9.99
C LEU A 16 -23.42 -8.99 10.37
N GLY A 17 -24.64 -9.24 9.88
CA GLY A 17 -25.79 -8.37 10.16
C GLY A 17 -25.72 -7.00 9.48
N LEU A 18 -24.90 -6.83 8.43
CA LEU A 18 -24.70 -5.52 7.78
C LEU A 18 -25.97 -5.03 7.10
N GLU A 19 -26.68 -5.91 6.43
CA GLU A 19 -27.94 -5.58 5.75
C GLU A 19 -29.04 -5.22 6.77
N GLU A 20 -29.16 -5.98 7.87
CA GLU A 20 -30.14 -5.74 8.94
C GLU A 20 -29.90 -4.39 9.63
N LEU A 21 -28.64 -3.96 9.74
CA LEU A 21 -28.27 -2.66 10.28
C LEU A 21 -28.32 -1.55 9.23
N GLY A 22 -28.56 -1.85 7.96
CA GLY A 22 -28.56 -0.89 6.88
C GLY A 22 -27.19 -0.31 6.55
N ILE A 23 -26.11 -1.06 6.83
CA ILE A 23 -24.74 -0.64 6.53
C ILE A 23 -24.50 -0.76 5.03
N ALA A 24 -24.09 0.35 4.40
CA ALA A 24 -23.84 0.42 2.97
C ALA A 24 -22.56 -0.36 2.58
N THR A 25 -22.68 -1.17 1.53
CA THR A 25 -21.55 -1.91 0.95
C THR A 25 -21.47 -1.69 -0.55
N GLU A 26 -20.27 -1.70 -1.11
CA GLU A 26 -20.03 -1.65 -2.53
C GLU A 26 -18.88 -2.61 -2.90
N ARG A 27 -19.10 -3.45 -3.93
CA ARG A 27 -18.10 -4.41 -4.43
C ARG A 27 -17.44 -5.26 -3.35
N GLY A 28 -18.21 -5.72 -2.37
CA GLY A 28 -17.72 -6.53 -1.26
C GLY A 28 -16.94 -5.74 -0.20
N LYS A 29 -17.06 -4.42 -0.14
CA LYS A 29 -16.44 -3.57 0.85
C LYS A 29 -17.49 -2.74 1.58
N VAL A 30 -17.26 -2.48 2.87
CA VAL A 30 -18.07 -1.51 3.64
C VAL A 30 -17.67 -0.09 3.20
N ILE A 31 -18.68 0.74 2.94
CA ILE A 31 -18.47 2.15 2.59
C ILE A 31 -18.25 2.95 3.88
N VAL A 32 -17.15 3.68 3.92
CA VAL A 32 -16.77 4.55 5.04
C VAL A 32 -16.30 5.91 4.55
N ASP A 33 -16.35 6.91 5.42
CA ASP A 33 -15.71 8.20 5.19
C ASP A 33 -14.19 8.15 5.43
N ASP A 34 -13.51 9.30 5.32
CA ASP A 34 -12.07 9.43 5.52
C ASP A 34 -11.58 9.09 6.94
N TYR A 35 -12.50 8.96 7.88
CA TYR A 35 -12.24 8.61 9.29
C TYR A 35 -12.93 7.31 9.70
N TYR A 36 -13.27 6.49 8.70
CA TYR A 36 -13.78 5.12 8.84
C TYR A 36 -15.19 4.99 9.44
N LYS A 37 -15.96 6.11 9.50
CA LYS A 37 -17.35 6.08 9.91
C LYS A 37 -18.22 5.55 8.76
N THR A 38 -19.13 4.61 9.08
CA THR A 38 -20.13 4.12 8.13
C THR A 38 -21.32 5.11 8.02
N ASN A 39 -22.27 4.77 7.18
CA ASN A 39 -23.56 5.50 7.10
C ASN A 39 -24.45 5.30 8.33
N VAL A 40 -24.13 4.36 9.23
CA VAL A 40 -24.88 4.10 10.47
C VAL A 40 -24.16 4.77 11.64
N GLU A 41 -24.90 5.58 12.41
CA GLU A 41 -24.35 6.29 13.56
C GLU A 41 -23.74 5.35 14.59
N GLY A 42 -22.53 5.66 15.07
CA GLY A 42 -21.80 4.86 16.06
C GLY A 42 -21.14 3.60 15.51
N VAL A 43 -21.24 3.33 14.19
CA VAL A 43 -20.62 2.17 13.56
C VAL A 43 -19.48 2.60 12.65
N TYR A 44 -18.33 1.97 12.83
CA TYR A 44 -17.11 2.21 12.08
C TYR A 44 -16.59 0.89 11.47
N ALA A 45 -15.86 0.98 10.37
CA ALA A 45 -15.22 -0.19 9.75
C ALA A 45 -13.80 0.17 9.30
N ILE A 46 -12.86 -0.76 9.52
CA ILE A 46 -11.44 -0.63 9.18
C ILE A 46 -10.90 -1.95 8.61
N GLY A 47 -9.69 -1.92 8.11
CA GLY A 47 -8.96 -3.11 7.68
C GLY A 47 -9.40 -3.63 6.33
N ASP A 48 -9.36 -4.95 6.16
CA ASP A 48 -9.55 -5.59 4.84
C ASP A 48 -10.97 -5.43 4.30
N ILE A 49 -11.93 -5.13 5.15
CA ILE A 49 -13.34 -4.95 4.77
C ILE A 49 -13.66 -3.55 4.22
N VAL A 50 -12.74 -2.61 4.29
CA VAL A 50 -12.89 -1.27 3.69
C VAL A 50 -11.98 -1.11 2.46
N HIS A 51 -11.99 0.06 1.83
CA HIS A 51 -11.17 0.35 0.65
C HIS A 51 -9.66 0.22 0.91
N GLY A 52 -8.88 0.19 -0.17
CA GLY A 52 -7.43 0.07 -0.11
C GLY A 52 -6.90 -1.36 -0.08
N PRO A 53 -5.58 -1.53 0.07
CA PRO A 53 -4.94 -2.84 0.09
C PRO A 53 -5.26 -3.62 1.37
N ALA A 54 -5.36 -4.95 1.26
CA ALA A 54 -5.54 -5.86 2.39
C ALA A 54 -4.18 -6.09 3.08
N LEU A 55 -3.81 -5.21 4.03
CA LEU A 55 -2.52 -5.19 4.70
C LEU A 55 -2.70 -4.86 6.19
N ALA A 56 -2.05 -5.64 7.06
CA ALA A 56 -2.17 -5.50 8.50
C ALA A 56 -1.73 -4.11 9.01
N HIS A 57 -0.61 -3.58 8.50
CA HIS A 57 -0.12 -2.26 8.90
C HIS A 57 -1.05 -1.12 8.46
N LYS A 58 -1.73 -1.25 7.28
CA LYS A 58 -2.79 -0.32 6.88
C LYS A 58 -3.93 -0.33 7.91
N ALA A 59 -4.43 -1.51 8.26
CA ALA A 59 -5.51 -1.66 9.23
C ALA A 59 -5.16 -1.06 10.61
N SER A 60 -3.90 -1.20 11.04
CA SER A 60 -3.42 -0.62 12.30
C SER A 60 -3.44 0.92 12.27
N HIS A 61 -2.99 1.54 11.18
CA HIS A 61 -3.05 3.00 11.03
C HIS A 61 -4.49 3.51 10.92
N GLU A 62 -5.35 2.82 10.18
CA GLU A 62 -6.78 3.13 10.11
C GLU A 62 -7.43 3.11 11.50
N ALA A 63 -7.09 2.10 12.33
CA ALA A 63 -7.60 1.99 13.68
C ALA A 63 -7.20 3.19 14.56
N ILE A 64 -5.93 3.60 14.49
CA ILE A 64 -5.42 4.75 15.25
C ILE A 64 -6.18 6.02 14.85
N ILE A 65 -6.24 6.32 13.56
CA ILE A 65 -6.92 7.51 13.02
C ILE A 65 -8.41 7.49 13.39
N CYS A 66 -9.07 6.33 13.27
CA CYS A 66 -10.47 6.15 13.62
C CYS A 66 -10.73 6.49 15.11
N VAL A 67 -9.92 5.91 16.00
CA VAL A 67 -10.08 6.11 17.45
C VAL A 67 -9.73 7.55 17.86
N GLU A 68 -8.66 8.12 17.33
CA GLU A 68 -8.30 9.52 17.59
C GLU A 68 -9.43 10.47 17.17
N LYS A 69 -10.00 10.25 15.99
CA LYS A 69 -11.14 11.05 15.52
C LYS A 69 -12.38 10.87 16.40
N PHE A 70 -12.68 9.64 16.77
CA PHE A 70 -13.78 9.31 17.69
C PHE A 70 -13.61 9.98 19.06
N CYS A 71 -12.36 10.07 19.56
CA CYS A 71 -12.04 10.76 20.82
C CYS A 71 -12.01 12.30 20.70
N GLY A 72 -12.38 12.87 19.57
CA GLY A 72 -12.44 14.31 19.36
C GLY A 72 -11.12 14.97 18.97
N LEU A 73 -10.08 14.18 18.68
CA LEU A 73 -8.84 14.67 18.11
C LEU A 73 -9.02 15.00 16.61
N ASN A 74 -8.02 15.62 16.02
CA ASN A 74 -8.04 15.97 14.60
C ASN A 74 -6.83 15.36 13.86
N PRO A 75 -6.80 14.00 13.73
CA PRO A 75 -5.71 13.33 13.04
C PRO A 75 -5.70 13.68 11.55
N GLU A 76 -4.54 13.61 10.92
CA GLU A 76 -4.41 13.64 9.48
C GLU A 76 -5.02 12.37 8.86
N LYS A 77 -5.54 12.50 7.64
CA LYS A 77 -6.07 11.35 6.89
C LYS A 77 -4.94 10.43 6.46
N LEU A 78 -5.21 9.14 6.39
CA LEU A 78 -4.23 8.18 5.90
C LEU A 78 -3.89 8.43 4.42
N ASN A 79 -2.62 8.62 4.13
CA ASN A 79 -2.13 8.69 2.77
C ASN A 79 -1.98 7.28 2.17
N TYR A 80 -3.01 6.80 1.49
CA TYR A 80 -3.01 5.48 0.86
C TYR A 80 -1.93 5.32 -0.23
N ASN A 81 -1.41 6.42 -0.80
CA ASN A 81 -0.31 6.37 -1.76
C ASN A 81 1.05 6.17 -1.10
N ASN A 82 1.14 6.26 0.23
CA ASN A 82 2.38 6.04 0.98
C ASN A 82 2.39 4.74 1.80
N ILE A 83 1.46 3.82 1.52
CA ILE A 83 1.43 2.50 2.15
C ILE A 83 2.33 1.54 1.36
N PRO A 84 3.39 0.99 1.97
CA PRO A 84 4.26 0.03 1.30
C PRO A 84 3.58 -1.33 1.16
N GLY A 85 3.85 -2.00 0.05
CA GLY A 85 3.50 -3.40 -0.18
C GLY A 85 4.75 -4.26 -0.32
N CYS A 86 4.78 -5.40 0.38
CA CYS A 86 5.87 -6.35 0.35
C CYS A 86 5.38 -7.75 -0.04
N THR A 87 6.16 -8.43 -0.88
CA THR A 87 5.94 -9.83 -1.23
C THR A 87 7.20 -10.63 -0.86
N TYR A 88 7.05 -11.53 0.11
CA TYR A 88 8.14 -12.30 0.72
C TYR A 88 8.42 -13.58 -0.08
N ILE A 89 8.94 -13.40 -1.27
CA ILE A 89 9.37 -14.47 -2.19
C ILE A 89 10.88 -14.33 -2.44
N THR A 90 11.47 -15.21 -3.26
CA THR A 90 12.87 -15.11 -3.67
C THR A 90 12.95 -14.95 -5.19
N PRO A 91 13.47 -13.81 -5.69
CA PRO A 91 13.83 -12.58 -4.96
C PRO A 91 12.61 -11.85 -4.40
N GLU A 92 12.77 -11.10 -3.29
CA GLU A 92 11.71 -10.29 -2.68
C GLU A 92 11.23 -9.18 -3.62
N VAL A 93 9.98 -8.74 -3.42
CA VAL A 93 9.42 -7.57 -4.11
C VAL A 93 8.87 -6.60 -3.08
N ALA A 94 9.23 -5.32 -3.22
CA ALA A 94 8.69 -4.25 -2.38
C ALA A 94 8.35 -3.02 -3.21
N SER A 95 7.30 -2.31 -2.84
CA SER A 95 6.87 -1.12 -3.57
C SER A 95 6.12 -0.14 -2.68
N VAL A 96 6.23 1.13 -3.01
CA VAL A 96 5.42 2.22 -2.43
C VAL A 96 5.16 3.28 -3.49
N GLY A 97 3.96 3.88 -3.47
CA GLY A 97 3.59 4.98 -4.35
C GLY A 97 3.21 4.56 -5.77
N LEU A 98 3.29 5.53 -6.68
CA LEU A 98 2.85 5.37 -8.07
C LEU A 98 3.88 4.60 -8.90
N THR A 99 3.42 3.66 -9.70
CA THR A 99 4.25 3.14 -10.80
C THR A 99 4.40 4.22 -11.88
N GLU A 100 5.44 4.12 -12.72
CA GLU A 100 5.63 5.01 -13.86
C GLU A 100 4.36 5.14 -14.71
N ALA A 101 3.73 4.01 -15.06
CA ALA A 101 2.50 4.01 -15.85
C ALA A 101 1.32 4.72 -15.14
N LYS A 102 1.18 4.52 -13.82
CA LYS A 102 0.14 5.21 -13.03
C LYS A 102 0.42 6.70 -12.90
N ALA A 103 1.68 7.09 -12.74
CA ALA A 103 2.07 8.50 -12.66
C ALA A 103 1.78 9.22 -14.00
N ILE A 104 2.14 8.62 -15.14
CA ILE A 104 1.83 9.15 -16.47
C ILE A 104 0.31 9.24 -16.66
N ALA A 105 -0.44 8.21 -16.31
CA ALA A 105 -1.91 8.21 -16.42
C ALA A 105 -2.58 9.26 -15.53
N ALA A 106 -1.93 9.63 -14.41
CA ALA A 106 -2.36 10.71 -13.53
C ALA A 106 -1.95 12.12 -14.02
N GLY A 107 -1.26 12.21 -15.17
CA GLY A 107 -0.87 13.47 -15.81
C GLY A 107 0.49 14.03 -15.36
N TYR A 108 1.29 13.26 -14.62
CA TYR A 108 2.63 13.68 -14.27
C TYR A 108 3.59 13.52 -15.47
N GLU A 109 4.46 14.49 -15.66
CA GLU A 109 5.70 14.31 -16.40
C GLU A 109 6.72 13.65 -15.46
N VAL A 110 7.29 12.50 -15.88
CA VAL A 110 8.09 11.67 -14.96
C VAL A 110 9.57 11.63 -15.32
N LYS A 111 10.41 11.64 -14.28
CA LYS A 111 11.82 11.22 -14.34
C LYS A 111 11.95 9.85 -13.67
N VAL A 112 12.61 8.91 -14.32
CA VAL A 112 12.80 7.55 -13.80
C VAL A 112 14.27 7.26 -13.61
N GLY A 113 14.64 6.85 -12.39
CA GLY A 113 15.93 6.29 -12.08
C GLY A 113 15.85 4.78 -11.86
N LYS A 114 16.85 4.03 -12.33
CA LYS A 114 16.96 2.59 -12.09
C LYS A 114 18.38 2.22 -11.73
N PHE A 115 18.56 1.50 -10.61
CA PHE A 115 19.83 0.99 -10.15
C PHE A 115 19.78 -0.56 -10.09
N PRO A 116 20.54 -1.28 -10.92
CA PRO A 116 20.61 -2.73 -10.88
C PRO A 116 21.52 -3.22 -9.74
N PHE A 117 21.17 -4.31 -9.07
CA PHE A 117 21.97 -4.86 -7.99
C PHE A 117 23.30 -5.46 -8.46
N THR A 118 23.46 -5.76 -9.74
CA THR A 118 24.76 -6.10 -10.34
C THR A 118 25.83 -5.02 -10.12
N ALA A 119 25.42 -3.76 -9.90
CA ALA A 119 26.31 -2.64 -9.61
C ALA A 119 26.54 -2.42 -8.10
N SER A 120 25.93 -3.22 -7.22
CA SER A 120 26.06 -3.12 -5.76
C SER A 120 27.20 -4.00 -5.25
N GLY A 121 28.16 -3.39 -4.54
CA GLY A 121 29.23 -4.14 -3.86
C GLY A 121 28.70 -5.09 -2.79
N LYS A 122 27.68 -4.68 -2.02
CA LYS A 122 27.03 -5.55 -1.02
C LYS A 122 26.36 -6.76 -1.67
N ALA A 123 25.60 -6.55 -2.75
CA ALA A 123 24.95 -7.63 -3.49
C ALA A 123 25.97 -8.61 -4.09
N SER A 124 27.09 -8.08 -4.59
CA SER A 124 28.20 -8.89 -5.09
C SER A 124 28.85 -9.74 -3.99
N ALA A 125 29.08 -9.16 -2.82
CA ALA A 125 29.64 -9.87 -1.67
C ALA A 125 28.70 -10.95 -1.12
N ALA A 126 27.39 -10.69 -1.13
CA ALA A 126 26.37 -11.64 -0.71
C ALA A 126 26.06 -12.74 -1.76
N GLY A 127 26.51 -12.58 -3.00
CA GLY A 127 26.19 -13.50 -4.10
C GLY A 127 24.78 -13.33 -4.70
N ASN A 128 24.01 -12.34 -4.24
CA ASN A 128 22.60 -12.11 -4.61
C ASN A 128 22.50 -10.83 -5.45
N LYS A 129 22.80 -10.92 -6.75
CA LYS A 129 22.86 -9.78 -7.68
C LYS A 129 21.58 -9.55 -8.48
N ASP A 130 20.61 -10.43 -8.34
CA ASP A 130 19.37 -10.37 -9.11
C ASP A 130 18.46 -9.28 -8.55
N GLY A 131 18.05 -8.37 -9.44
CA GLY A 131 17.11 -7.34 -9.09
C GLY A 131 17.56 -5.90 -9.36
N PHE A 132 16.74 -4.98 -8.90
CA PHE A 132 16.94 -3.54 -9.10
C PHE A 132 16.08 -2.72 -8.14
N ILE A 133 16.44 -1.46 -8.00
CA ILE A 133 15.59 -0.40 -7.44
C ILE A 133 15.20 0.52 -8.58
N LYS A 134 13.90 0.82 -8.71
CA LYS A 134 13.35 1.81 -9.63
C LYS A 134 12.65 2.91 -8.85
N VAL A 135 12.99 4.16 -9.13
CA VAL A 135 12.38 5.35 -8.54
C VAL A 135 11.69 6.18 -9.60
N VAL A 136 10.56 6.79 -9.24
CA VAL A 136 9.75 7.62 -10.13
C VAL A 136 9.57 8.99 -9.46
N PHE A 137 10.00 10.03 -10.13
CA PHE A 137 9.89 11.42 -9.69
C PHE A 137 9.03 12.24 -10.65
N ASN A 138 8.36 13.23 -10.11
CA ASN A 138 7.75 14.30 -10.89
C ASN A 138 8.84 15.18 -11.50
N ALA A 139 8.87 15.31 -12.83
CA ALA A 139 9.90 16.09 -13.53
C ALA A 139 9.81 17.59 -13.24
N ALA A 140 8.65 18.08 -12.82
CA ALA A 140 8.41 19.51 -12.61
C ALA A 140 8.98 20.04 -11.27
N ASN A 141 8.97 19.20 -10.21
CA ASN A 141 9.29 19.66 -8.85
C ASN A 141 10.14 18.67 -8.05
N ASP A 142 10.60 17.58 -8.68
CA ASP A 142 11.40 16.51 -8.08
C ASP A 142 10.68 15.76 -6.91
N GLU A 143 9.35 15.85 -6.81
CA GLU A 143 8.56 15.05 -5.86
C GLU A 143 8.74 13.56 -6.11
N TRP A 144 9.02 12.79 -5.06
CA TRP A 144 9.21 11.35 -5.18
C TRP A 144 7.87 10.61 -5.24
N LEU A 145 7.39 10.29 -6.44
CA LEU A 145 6.08 9.69 -6.69
C LEU A 145 6.00 8.20 -6.36
N GLY A 146 7.10 7.46 -6.47
CA GLY A 146 7.09 6.04 -6.17
C GLY A 146 8.45 5.36 -6.21
N CYS A 147 8.53 4.21 -5.50
CA CYS A 147 9.69 3.35 -5.44
C CYS A 147 9.29 1.88 -5.58
N HIS A 148 9.96 1.15 -6.46
CA HIS A 148 9.67 -0.24 -6.77
C HIS A 148 10.97 -1.03 -6.80
N MET A 149 11.03 -2.11 -6.05
CA MET A 149 12.25 -2.87 -5.80
C MET A 149 12.00 -4.36 -5.99
N VAL A 150 12.97 -5.03 -6.56
CA VAL A 150 13.04 -6.50 -6.66
C VAL A 150 14.45 -6.89 -6.25
N GLY A 151 14.60 -7.84 -5.34
CA GLY A 151 15.92 -8.33 -4.93
C GLY A 151 15.97 -8.75 -3.48
N ASP A 152 17.17 -9.08 -3.02
CA ASP A 152 17.42 -9.50 -1.64
C ASP A 152 17.28 -8.32 -0.65
N ASN A 153 16.54 -8.52 0.44
CA ASN A 153 16.29 -7.55 1.50
C ASN A 153 15.55 -6.26 1.07
N VAL A 154 14.88 -6.24 -0.06
CA VAL A 154 14.15 -5.02 -0.50
C VAL A 154 12.91 -4.74 0.37
N THR A 155 12.36 -5.74 1.04
CA THR A 155 11.25 -5.59 1.98
C THR A 155 11.63 -4.80 3.22
N GLU A 156 12.91 -4.87 3.64
CA GLU A 156 13.46 -4.03 4.71
C GLU A 156 13.80 -2.60 4.22
N MET A 157 14.20 -2.48 2.95
CA MET A 157 14.61 -1.20 2.37
C MET A 157 13.43 -0.26 2.08
N VAL A 158 12.23 -0.79 1.85
CA VAL A 158 11.07 0.00 1.45
C VAL A 158 10.68 1.06 2.48
N ALA A 159 10.93 0.81 3.76
CA ALA A 159 10.67 1.76 4.84
C ALA A 159 11.41 3.09 4.65
N THR A 160 12.65 3.04 4.11
CA THR A 160 13.40 4.25 3.76
C THR A 160 12.72 5.07 2.66
N ALA A 161 12.11 4.40 1.67
CA ALA A 161 11.37 5.07 0.61
C ALA A 161 10.06 5.67 1.14
N VAL A 162 9.37 4.99 2.06
CA VAL A 162 8.17 5.54 2.73
C VAL A 162 8.52 6.84 3.45
N LEU A 163 9.58 6.83 4.28
CA LEU A 163 10.01 8.00 5.04
C LEU A 163 10.49 9.15 4.13
N GLY A 164 11.17 8.83 3.03
CA GLY A 164 11.68 9.86 2.09
C GLY A 164 10.59 10.49 1.21
N ARG A 165 9.35 9.95 1.25
CA ARG A 165 8.17 10.46 0.51
C ARG A 165 7.20 11.24 1.40
N GLU A 166 7.42 11.26 2.72
CA GLU A 166 6.73 12.14 3.67
C GLU A 166 7.23 13.59 3.52
#